data_108403b4f40afb8bdb5be45bf4664f71
#
_entry.id   108403b4f40afb8bdb5be45bf4664f71
#
_cell.length_a   1.000
_cell.length_b   1.000
_cell.length_c   1.000
_cell.angle_alpha   90.00
_cell.angle_beta   90.00
_cell.angle_gamma   90.00
#
_symmetry.space_group_name_H-M   'P 1'
#
loop_
_entity.id
_entity.type
_entity.pdbx_description
1 polymer ?
#
loop_
_entity_poly.entity_id
_entity_poly.type
_entity_poly.pdbx_seq_one_letter_code
_entity_poly.pdbx_strand_id
1 'polypeptide(L)'
;MINKKSGFDLGDGFEHKGFTVINTNKCHDICSDKVMNQIVFDRHHFNTPKTVRVLHSEGSDKALEELDSEFPIILKTGTGSRGVGVILVESAASLQSIVQLLYRENQFIDIILQEQIKTDYDVRVIVCGDEVVGVMKRPIVSGDFRSNVAQGSEPVPHKLTKLEEQESLKAAQIVAGTLVGVDFIPAK
;
A
#
# COMPACT_ATOMS: atom_id res chain seq x y z
N MET A 1 10.81 20.67 10.95
CA MET A 1 11.77 19.81 11.70
C MET A 1 11.48 18.38 11.29
N ILE A 2 12.34 17.77 10.47
CA ILE A 2 12.17 16.41 9.99
C ILE A 2 12.45 15.51 11.18
N ASN A 3 11.42 14.80 11.67
CA ASN A 3 11.59 13.84 12.74
C ASN A 3 12.30 12.61 12.14
N LYS A 4 13.63 12.63 12.16
CA LYS A 4 14.43 11.44 11.85
C LYS A 4 14.02 10.36 12.83
N LYS A 5 13.46 9.24 12.34
CA LYS A 5 13.48 8.00 13.09
C LYS A 5 14.92 7.80 13.55
N SER A 6 15.18 8.00 14.84
CA SER A 6 16.48 7.79 15.46
C SER A 6 16.68 6.28 15.64
N GLY A 7 16.94 5.60 14.55
CA GLY A 7 17.40 4.23 14.52
C GLY A 7 18.47 4.19 13.44
N PHE A 8 19.68 3.85 13.85
CA PHE A 8 20.73 3.46 12.91
C PHE A 8 20.16 2.30 12.11
N ASP A 9 19.84 2.53 10.84
CA ASP A 9 19.33 1.47 10.01
C ASP A 9 20.49 0.51 9.75
N LEU A 10 20.38 -0.69 10.30
CA LEU A 10 21.40 -1.72 10.14
C LEU A 10 21.65 -2.04 8.67
N GLY A 11 20.61 -1.92 7.83
CA GLY A 11 20.72 -2.10 6.39
C GLY A 11 21.68 -1.09 5.76
N ASP A 12 21.53 0.22 6.06
CA ASP A 12 22.46 1.27 5.59
C ASP A 12 23.89 0.99 6.04
N GLY A 13 24.06 0.54 7.28
CA GLY A 13 25.36 0.19 7.81
C GLY A 13 26.02 -0.97 7.05
N PHE A 14 25.25 -1.97 6.67
CA PHE A 14 25.75 -3.11 5.88
C PHE A 14 26.02 -2.72 4.43
N GLU A 15 25.11 -1.98 3.78
CA GLU A 15 25.31 -1.49 2.42
C GLU A 15 26.58 -0.61 2.35
N HIS A 16 26.77 0.31 3.30
CA HIS A 16 27.96 1.16 3.35
C HIS A 16 29.28 0.37 3.48
N LYS A 17 29.22 -0.79 4.12
CA LYS A 17 30.38 -1.71 4.24
C LYS A 17 30.55 -2.65 3.03
N GLY A 18 29.71 -2.49 1.99
CA GLY A 18 29.79 -3.28 0.77
C GLY A 18 29.12 -4.65 0.85
N PHE A 19 28.32 -4.91 1.87
CA PHE A 19 27.51 -6.15 1.90
C PHE A 19 26.29 -6.01 0.98
N THR A 20 25.91 -7.11 0.34
CA THR A 20 24.64 -7.19 -0.37
C THR A 20 23.51 -7.35 0.63
N VAL A 21 22.59 -6.37 0.67
CA VAL A 21 21.40 -6.38 1.52
C VAL A 21 20.15 -6.64 0.67
N ILE A 22 19.34 -7.61 1.06
CA ILE A 22 18.08 -7.96 0.41
C ILE A 22 16.93 -7.77 1.43
N ASN A 23 16.03 -6.80 1.20
CA ASN A 23 16.06 -5.77 0.13
C ASN A 23 16.88 -4.58 0.60
N THR A 24 17.24 -3.71 -0.38
CA THR A 24 17.93 -2.45 -0.10
C THR A 24 17.07 -1.54 0.80
N ASN A 25 17.71 -0.62 1.50
CA ASN A 25 16.98 0.38 2.29
C ASN A 25 16.05 1.23 1.43
N LYS A 26 16.46 1.58 0.21
CA LYS A 26 15.60 2.29 -0.74
C LYS A 26 14.29 1.53 -0.99
N CYS A 27 14.36 0.23 -1.21
CA CYS A 27 13.18 -0.61 -1.37
C CYS A 27 12.31 -0.61 -0.11
N HIS A 28 12.94 -0.78 1.04
CA HIS A 28 12.24 -0.78 2.32
C HIS A 28 11.51 0.55 2.57
N ASP A 29 12.17 1.68 2.37
CA ASP A 29 11.59 3.01 2.56
C ASP A 29 10.38 3.26 1.67
N ILE A 30 10.47 2.88 0.38
CA ILE A 30 9.35 3.01 -0.56
C ILE A 30 8.20 2.08 -0.16
N CYS A 31 8.48 0.82 0.15
CA CYS A 31 7.44 -0.19 0.38
C CYS A 31 6.80 -0.09 1.77
N SER A 32 7.49 0.47 2.77
CA SER A 32 6.96 0.62 4.14
C SER A 32 6.10 1.87 4.33
N ASP A 33 6.21 2.85 3.43
CA ASP A 33 5.47 4.11 3.45
C ASP A 33 4.49 4.16 2.27
N LYS A 34 3.18 4.12 2.57
CA LYS A 34 2.13 4.10 1.55
C LYS A 34 2.07 5.38 0.72
N VAL A 35 2.48 6.52 1.31
CA VAL A 35 2.54 7.81 0.58
C VAL A 35 3.68 7.79 -0.41
N MET A 36 4.88 7.37 0.02
CA MET A 36 6.04 7.23 -0.88
C MET A 36 5.78 6.20 -1.97
N ASN A 37 5.16 5.07 -1.61
CA ASN A 37 4.77 4.04 -2.57
C ASN A 37 3.86 4.62 -3.66
N GLN A 38 2.78 5.33 -3.27
CA GLN A 38 1.87 5.96 -4.23
C GLN A 38 2.59 6.94 -5.14
N ILE A 39 3.44 7.83 -4.60
CA ILE A 39 4.21 8.81 -5.38
C ILE A 39 5.09 8.12 -6.44
N VAL A 40 5.73 7.02 -6.07
CA VAL A 40 6.60 6.26 -6.99
C VAL A 40 5.77 5.62 -8.09
N PHE A 41 4.64 4.99 -7.75
CA PHE A 41 3.76 4.37 -8.74
C PHE A 41 3.13 5.40 -9.70
N ASP A 42 2.69 6.55 -9.20
CA ASP A 42 2.13 7.64 -10.01
C ASP A 42 3.16 8.18 -11.02
N ARG A 43 4.41 8.39 -10.59
CA ARG A 43 5.51 8.84 -11.46
C ARG A 43 5.80 7.87 -12.59
N HIS A 44 5.56 6.61 -12.39
CA HIS A 44 5.80 5.55 -13.38
C HIS A 44 4.53 5.14 -14.12
N HIS A 45 3.44 5.91 -13.95
CA HIS A 45 2.14 5.72 -14.65
C HIS A 45 1.54 4.33 -14.44
N PHE A 46 1.65 3.80 -13.22
CA PHE A 46 0.89 2.62 -12.85
C PHE A 46 -0.58 2.96 -12.67
N ASN A 47 -1.44 2.05 -13.09
CA ASN A 47 -2.87 2.15 -12.79
C ASN A 47 -3.09 1.75 -11.33
N THR A 48 -3.19 2.75 -10.46
CA THR A 48 -3.48 2.57 -9.02
C THR A 48 -4.86 3.13 -8.70
N PRO A 49 -5.53 2.65 -7.65
CA PRO A 49 -6.76 3.26 -7.17
C PRO A 49 -6.52 4.75 -6.84
N LYS A 50 -7.51 5.58 -7.18
CA LYS A 50 -7.42 7.02 -6.90
C LYS A 50 -7.13 7.25 -5.42
N THR A 51 -6.11 8.02 -5.12
CA THR A 51 -5.58 8.17 -3.76
C THR A 51 -5.27 9.63 -3.48
N VAL A 52 -5.71 10.14 -2.34
CA VAL A 52 -5.48 11.51 -1.88
C VAL A 52 -4.96 11.49 -0.45
N ARG A 53 -4.02 12.40 -0.12
CA ARG A 53 -3.50 12.55 1.23
C ARG A 53 -4.31 13.56 2.02
N VAL A 54 -4.66 13.23 3.26
CA VAL A 54 -5.20 14.18 4.24
C VAL A 54 -4.02 14.93 4.87
N LEU A 55 -4.00 16.25 4.79
CA LEU A 55 -2.83 17.06 5.20
C LEU A 55 -2.89 17.54 6.66
N HIS A 56 -4.08 17.56 7.26
CA HIS A 56 -4.29 18.01 8.66
C HIS A 56 -5.66 17.53 9.16
N SER A 57 -5.90 17.65 10.45
CA SER A 57 -7.11 17.14 11.13
C SER A 57 -8.45 17.66 10.55
N GLU A 58 -8.46 18.86 9.97
CA GLU A 58 -9.62 19.49 9.37
C GLU A 58 -9.64 19.34 7.83
N GLY A 59 -8.72 18.58 7.28
CA GLY A 59 -8.52 18.42 5.83
C GLY A 59 -9.38 17.34 5.18
N SER A 60 -10.26 16.66 5.93
CA SER A 60 -11.04 15.53 5.44
C SER A 60 -11.99 15.91 4.31
N ASP A 61 -12.68 17.05 4.40
CA ASP A 61 -13.66 17.47 3.40
C ASP A 61 -12.97 17.79 2.06
N LYS A 62 -11.86 18.55 2.12
CA LYS A 62 -11.07 18.87 0.94
C LYS A 62 -10.48 17.62 0.29
N ALA A 63 -9.97 16.69 1.09
CA ALA A 63 -9.43 15.44 0.58
C ALA A 63 -10.53 14.57 -0.06
N LEU A 64 -11.75 14.60 0.48
CA LEU A 64 -12.89 13.90 -0.09
C LEU A 64 -13.34 14.52 -1.42
N GLU A 65 -13.39 15.86 -1.52
CA GLU A 65 -13.65 16.56 -2.78
C GLU A 65 -12.60 16.21 -3.85
N GLU A 66 -11.32 16.19 -3.48
CA GLU A 66 -10.22 15.84 -4.39
C GLU A 66 -10.24 14.36 -4.78
N LEU A 67 -10.62 13.46 -3.86
CA LEU A 67 -10.80 12.04 -4.14
C LEU A 67 -11.92 11.82 -5.16
N ASP A 68 -12.99 12.63 -5.11
CA ASP A 68 -14.12 12.56 -6.03
C ASP A 68 -14.65 11.13 -6.21
N SER A 69 -14.87 10.46 -5.09
CA SER A 69 -15.35 9.08 -5.02
C SER A 69 -16.55 8.97 -4.10
N GLU A 70 -17.47 8.07 -4.44
CA GLU A 70 -18.62 7.75 -3.59
C GLU A 70 -18.21 6.84 -2.42
N PHE A 71 -18.94 6.94 -1.31
CA PHE A 71 -18.78 6.00 -0.21
C PHE A 71 -19.27 4.59 -0.60
N PRO A 72 -18.68 3.53 0.00
CA PRO A 72 -17.60 3.57 0.96
C PRO A 72 -16.23 3.83 0.32
N ILE A 73 -15.33 4.45 1.08
CA ILE A 73 -13.94 4.69 0.72
C ILE A 73 -12.99 3.99 1.70
N ILE A 74 -11.73 3.87 1.33
CA ILE A 74 -10.71 3.27 2.20
C ILE A 74 -9.82 4.37 2.80
N LEU A 75 -9.74 4.43 4.13
CA LEU A 75 -8.75 5.21 4.84
C LEU A 75 -7.58 4.31 5.23
N LYS A 76 -6.35 4.77 4.98
CA LYS A 76 -5.14 4.06 5.39
C LYS A 76 -4.20 5.00 6.13
N THR A 77 -3.55 4.50 7.18
CA THR A 77 -2.41 5.20 7.78
C THR A 77 -1.16 4.96 6.94
N GLY A 78 -0.28 5.94 6.83
CA GLY A 78 0.93 5.89 5.98
C GLY A 78 1.83 4.70 6.29
N THR A 79 1.94 4.36 7.58
CA THR A 79 2.68 3.18 8.05
C THR A 79 1.70 2.12 8.56
N GLY A 80 2.13 0.87 8.56
CA GLY A 80 1.34 -0.27 9.02
C GLY A 80 1.35 -1.41 8.00
N SER A 81 1.20 -2.63 8.49
CA SER A 81 1.23 -3.85 7.68
C SER A 81 0.09 -4.79 8.06
N ARG A 82 -0.15 -5.83 7.27
CA ARG A 82 -1.13 -6.90 7.53
C ARG A 82 -2.57 -6.41 7.74
N GLY A 83 -2.95 -5.31 7.07
CA GLY A 83 -4.29 -4.72 7.20
C GLY A 83 -4.51 -3.86 8.45
N VAL A 84 -3.52 -3.72 9.33
CA VAL A 84 -3.58 -2.77 10.44
C VAL A 84 -3.49 -1.34 9.91
N GLY A 85 -4.38 -0.45 10.39
CA GLY A 85 -4.47 0.93 9.90
C GLY A 85 -5.17 1.07 8.53
N VAL A 86 -5.98 0.07 8.14
CA VAL A 86 -6.87 0.14 6.95
C VAL A 86 -8.31 0.08 7.43
N ILE A 87 -9.08 1.11 7.14
CA ILE A 87 -10.45 1.31 7.64
C ILE A 87 -11.38 1.53 6.44
N LEU A 88 -12.49 0.81 6.41
CA LEU A 88 -13.61 1.11 5.51
C LEU A 88 -14.42 2.25 6.11
N VAL A 89 -14.61 3.31 5.36
CA VAL A 89 -15.36 4.50 5.79
C VAL A 89 -16.60 4.62 4.94
N GLU A 90 -17.76 4.70 5.59
CA GLU A 90 -19.06 4.65 4.93
C GLU A 90 -19.76 6.00 4.85
N SER A 91 -19.21 7.04 5.51
CA SER A 91 -19.81 8.38 5.50
C SER A 91 -18.80 9.49 5.81
N ALA A 92 -19.09 10.71 5.38
CA ALA A 92 -18.28 11.90 5.68
C ALA A 92 -18.16 12.14 7.19
N ALA A 93 -19.24 11.94 7.95
CA ALA A 93 -19.22 12.12 9.40
C ALA A 93 -18.28 11.10 10.10
N SER A 94 -18.30 9.85 9.66
CA SER A 94 -17.35 8.84 10.15
C SER A 94 -15.92 9.18 9.78
N LEU A 95 -15.68 9.63 8.54
CA LEU A 95 -14.37 10.07 8.07
C LEU A 95 -13.81 11.18 8.97
N GLN A 96 -14.57 12.24 9.16
CA GLN A 96 -14.15 13.38 9.98
C GLN A 96 -13.78 12.95 11.41
N SER A 97 -14.64 12.13 12.04
CA SER A 97 -14.41 11.62 13.39
C SER A 97 -13.13 10.79 13.51
N ILE A 98 -12.88 9.91 12.52
CA ILE A 98 -11.69 9.06 12.49
C ILE A 98 -10.44 9.92 12.27
N VAL A 99 -10.45 10.84 11.32
CA VAL A 99 -9.32 11.73 11.02
C VAL A 99 -8.96 12.57 12.24
N GLN A 100 -9.94 13.19 12.90
CA GLN A 100 -9.70 13.96 14.11
C GLN A 100 -9.11 13.11 15.24
N LEU A 101 -9.61 11.90 15.45
CA LEU A 101 -9.08 10.97 16.45
C LEU A 101 -7.63 10.61 16.16
N LEU A 102 -7.31 10.24 14.92
CA LEU A 102 -5.96 9.84 14.53
C LEU A 102 -4.96 10.98 14.69
N TYR A 103 -5.31 12.20 14.26
CA TYR A 103 -4.44 13.37 14.44
C TYR A 103 -4.30 13.80 15.90
N ARG A 104 -5.32 13.60 16.75
CA ARG A 104 -5.22 13.84 18.20
C ARG A 104 -4.20 12.90 18.85
N GLU A 105 -4.19 11.63 18.46
CA GLU A 105 -3.24 10.63 18.98
C GLU A 105 -1.82 10.84 18.45
N ASN A 106 -1.70 11.25 17.18
CA ASN A 106 -0.41 11.54 16.56
C ASN A 106 -0.54 12.61 15.48
N GLN A 107 -0.14 13.84 15.79
CA GLN A 107 -0.22 14.99 14.87
C GLN A 107 0.65 14.86 13.61
N PHE A 108 1.58 13.90 13.58
CA PHE A 108 2.48 13.62 12.44
C PHE A 108 2.06 12.37 11.66
N ILE A 109 0.86 11.85 11.90
CA ILE A 109 0.38 10.68 11.19
C ILE A 109 0.11 11.03 9.72
N ASP A 110 0.59 10.19 8.83
CA ASP A 110 0.18 10.24 7.43
C ASP A 110 -1.12 9.47 7.26
N ILE A 111 -2.10 10.12 6.65
CA ILE A 111 -3.40 9.52 6.33
C ILE A 111 -3.62 9.68 4.83
N ILE A 112 -4.00 8.60 4.16
CA ILE A 112 -4.46 8.61 2.78
C ILE A 112 -5.90 8.11 2.70
N LEU A 113 -6.68 8.73 1.82
CA LEU A 113 -7.98 8.26 1.38
C LEU A 113 -7.82 7.63 0.01
N GLN A 114 -8.49 6.53 -0.23
CA GLN A 114 -8.42 5.80 -1.48
C GLN A 114 -9.82 5.34 -1.88
N GLU A 115 -10.12 5.39 -3.18
CA GLU A 115 -11.35 4.78 -3.69
C GLU A 115 -11.40 3.29 -3.36
N GLN A 116 -12.59 2.77 -3.11
CA GLN A 116 -12.78 1.33 -2.94
C GLN A 116 -12.97 0.65 -4.28
N ILE A 117 -12.04 -0.20 -4.66
CA ILE A 117 -12.23 -1.10 -5.81
C ILE A 117 -12.99 -2.33 -5.33
N LYS A 118 -14.24 -2.49 -5.79
CA LYS A 118 -15.05 -3.67 -5.47
C LYS A 118 -14.53 -4.89 -6.23
N THR A 119 -14.06 -5.86 -5.50
CA THR A 119 -13.50 -7.11 -6.03
C THR A 119 -13.78 -8.26 -5.07
N ASP A 120 -13.76 -9.48 -5.58
CA ASP A 120 -13.89 -10.69 -4.76
C ASP A 120 -12.54 -11.28 -4.36
N TYR A 121 -11.45 -10.74 -4.92
CA TYR A 121 -10.08 -11.21 -4.64
C TYR A 121 -9.04 -10.18 -5.08
N ASP A 122 -7.84 -10.32 -4.56
CA ASP A 122 -6.65 -9.74 -5.13
C ASP A 122 -5.65 -10.83 -5.57
N VAL A 123 -4.61 -10.43 -6.26
CA VAL A 123 -3.52 -11.31 -6.68
C VAL A 123 -2.22 -10.82 -6.06
N ARG A 124 -1.50 -11.73 -5.40
CA ARG A 124 -0.13 -11.49 -4.94
C ARG A 124 0.85 -12.22 -5.84
N VAL A 125 1.78 -11.47 -6.38
CA VAL A 125 2.90 -11.95 -7.19
C VAL A 125 4.17 -11.82 -6.39
N ILE A 126 4.94 -12.88 -6.27
CA ILE A 126 6.27 -12.85 -5.66
C ILE A 126 7.30 -12.74 -6.77
N VAL A 127 8.05 -11.65 -6.76
CA VAL A 127 9.14 -11.39 -7.71
C VAL A 127 10.46 -11.55 -6.99
N CYS A 128 11.40 -12.26 -7.63
CA CYS A 128 12.78 -12.40 -7.19
C CYS A 128 13.72 -12.02 -8.34
N GLY A 129 14.44 -10.91 -8.18
CA GLY A 129 15.23 -10.34 -9.27
C GLY A 129 14.33 -9.88 -10.43
N ASP A 130 14.50 -10.52 -11.56
CA ASP A 130 13.77 -10.29 -12.81
C ASP A 130 12.79 -11.42 -13.17
N GLU A 131 12.49 -12.30 -12.22
CA GLU A 131 11.62 -13.45 -12.41
C GLU A 131 10.44 -13.45 -11.44
N VAL A 132 9.29 -13.92 -11.92
CA VAL A 132 8.13 -14.25 -11.07
C VAL A 132 8.33 -15.67 -10.53
N VAL A 133 8.47 -15.80 -9.21
CA VAL A 133 8.72 -17.08 -8.54
C VAL A 133 7.49 -17.65 -7.83
N GLY A 134 6.42 -16.88 -7.71
CA GLY A 134 5.18 -17.33 -7.09
C GLY A 134 4.01 -16.42 -7.39
N VAL A 135 2.83 -17.02 -7.54
CA VAL A 135 1.58 -16.28 -7.79
C VAL A 135 0.46 -16.92 -6.99
N MET A 136 -0.32 -16.11 -6.32
CA MET A 136 -1.49 -16.57 -5.60
C MET A 136 -2.64 -15.57 -5.71
N LYS A 137 -3.84 -16.09 -5.89
CA LYS A 137 -5.11 -15.39 -5.72
C LYS A 137 -5.52 -15.50 -4.26
N ARG A 138 -5.89 -14.37 -3.65
CA ARG A 138 -6.36 -14.30 -2.26
C ARG A 138 -7.82 -13.85 -2.25
N PRO A 139 -8.78 -14.76 -2.05
CA PRO A 139 -10.20 -14.42 -1.94
C PRO A 139 -10.45 -13.48 -0.75
N ILE A 140 -11.39 -12.54 -0.93
CA ILE A 140 -11.90 -11.74 0.18
C ILE A 140 -12.87 -12.61 0.98
N VAL A 141 -12.66 -12.68 2.30
CA VAL A 141 -13.52 -13.45 3.20
C VAL A 141 -14.84 -12.72 3.40
N SER A 142 -15.94 -13.44 3.41
CA SER A 142 -17.27 -12.86 3.65
C SER A 142 -17.31 -12.08 4.96
N GLY A 143 -17.76 -10.82 4.89
CA GLY A 143 -17.81 -9.90 6.04
C GLY A 143 -16.55 -9.04 6.23
N ASP A 144 -15.51 -9.22 5.41
CA ASP A 144 -14.37 -8.31 5.34
C ASP A 144 -14.28 -7.66 3.94
N PHE A 145 -13.55 -6.58 3.84
CA PHE A 145 -13.21 -5.91 2.57
C PHE A 145 -11.74 -6.13 2.18
N ARG A 146 -10.98 -6.82 3.02
CA ARG A 146 -9.55 -7.09 2.89
C ARG A 146 -9.31 -8.53 2.47
N SER A 147 -8.31 -8.75 1.62
CA SER A 147 -7.93 -10.06 1.07
C SER A 147 -6.73 -10.69 1.78
N ASN A 148 -6.26 -10.10 2.89
CA ASN A 148 -5.05 -10.58 3.56
C ASN A 148 -5.23 -11.97 4.17
N VAL A 149 -4.24 -12.85 3.98
CA VAL A 149 -4.19 -14.19 4.62
C VAL A 149 -4.29 -14.09 6.14
N ALA A 150 -3.73 -13.04 6.74
CA ALA A 150 -3.86 -12.77 8.18
C ALA A 150 -5.31 -12.56 8.65
N GLN A 151 -6.25 -12.32 7.72
CA GLN A 151 -7.69 -12.18 7.97
C GLN A 151 -8.47 -13.46 7.60
N GLY A 152 -7.79 -14.58 7.39
CA GLY A 152 -8.41 -15.89 7.11
C GLY A 152 -8.61 -16.21 5.63
N SER A 153 -8.06 -15.42 4.71
CA SER A 153 -8.07 -15.76 3.29
C SER A 153 -7.24 -17.02 3.04
N GLU A 154 -7.80 -17.98 2.31
CA GLU A 154 -7.09 -19.19 1.84
C GLU A 154 -6.58 -18.95 0.43
N PRO A 155 -5.25 -18.76 0.23
CA PRO A 155 -4.69 -18.52 -1.07
C PRO A 155 -4.84 -19.73 -1.99
N VAL A 156 -5.16 -19.46 -3.27
CA VAL A 156 -5.22 -20.48 -4.30
C VAL A 156 -4.25 -20.14 -5.44
N PRO A 157 -3.71 -21.12 -6.18
CA PRO A 157 -2.87 -20.87 -7.33
C PRO A 157 -3.58 -19.98 -8.36
N HIS A 158 -2.83 -19.09 -8.99
CA HIS A 158 -3.32 -18.21 -10.06
C HIS A 158 -2.32 -18.18 -11.21
N LYS A 159 -2.81 -17.97 -12.42
CA LYS A 159 -1.97 -17.86 -13.63
C LYS A 159 -2.07 -16.43 -14.14
N LEU A 160 -0.93 -15.76 -14.22
CA LEU A 160 -0.83 -14.40 -14.76
C LEU A 160 -1.07 -14.36 -16.27
N THR A 161 -1.66 -13.28 -16.72
CA THR A 161 -1.53 -12.84 -18.11
C THR A 161 -0.12 -12.27 -18.34
N LYS A 162 0.28 -12.13 -19.59
CA LYS A 162 1.58 -11.50 -19.92
C LYS A 162 1.68 -10.07 -19.43
N LEU A 163 0.57 -9.32 -19.43
CA LEU A 163 0.54 -7.93 -18.96
C LEU A 163 0.73 -7.88 -17.44
N GLU A 164 0.02 -8.71 -16.70
CA GLU A 164 0.15 -8.78 -15.23
C GLU A 164 1.57 -9.16 -14.79
N GLU A 165 2.20 -10.09 -15.51
CA GLU A 165 3.60 -10.46 -15.29
C GLU A 165 4.54 -9.28 -15.53
N GLN A 166 4.42 -8.61 -16.69
CA GLN A 166 5.23 -7.45 -17.04
C GLN A 166 5.06 -6.28 -16.04
N GLU A 167 3.83 -5.96 -15.66
CA GLU A 167 3.56 -4.91 -14.67
C GLU A 167 4.11 -5.29 -13.28
N SER A 168 4.05 -6.57 -12.90
CA SER A 168 4.62 -7.04 -11.63
C SER A 168 6.15 -6.91 -11.60
N LEU A 169 6.83 -7.29 -12.68
CA LEU A 169 8.27 -7.14 -12.81
C LEU A 169 8.68 -5.66 -12.81
N LYS A 170 7.95 -4.82 -13.55
CA LYS A 170 8.16 -3.37 -13.57
C LYS A 170 7.96 -2.76 -12.19
N ALA A 171 6.93 -3.17 -11.45
CA ALA A 171 6.68 -2.72 -10.07
C ALA A 171 7.86 -3.04 -9.14
N ALA A 172 8.41 -4.27 -9.22
CA ALA A 172 9.59 -4.66 -8.45
C ALA A 172 10.83 -3.81 -8.79
N GLN A 173 11.03 -3.53 -10.07
CA GLN A 173 12.16 -2.71 -10.55
C GLN A 173 12.10 -1.27 -10.04
N ILE A 174 10.93 -0.61 -10.12
CA ILE A 174 10.81 0.80 -9.72
C ILE A 174 11.02 1.03 -8.23
N VAL A 175 10.70 0.05 -7.39
CA VAL A 175 10.97 0.11 -5.96
C VAL A 175 12.39 -0.38 -5.61
N ALA A 176 13.19 -0.74 -6.58
CA ALA A 176 14.55 -1.33 -6.43
C ALA A 176 14.54 -2.57 -5.53
N GLY A 177 13.52 -3.42 -5.66
CA GLY A 177 13.34 -4.60 -4.84
C GLY A 177 13.90 -5.86 -5.49
N THR A 178 14.66 -6.64 -4.73
CA THR A 178 15.16 -7.95 -5.17
C THR A 178 14.17 -9.08 -4.88
N LEU A 179 13.55 -9.06 -3.70
CA LEU A 179 12.51 -10.02 -3.31
C LEU A 179 11.30 -9.25 -2.80
N VAL A 180 10.27 -9.12 -3.61
CA VAL A 180 9.08 -8.33 -3.29
C VAL A 180 7.79 -9.06 -3.59
N GLY A 181 6.76 -8.75 -2.81
CA GLY A 181 5.38 -9.12 -3.09
C GLY A 181 4.64 -7.95 -3.73
N VAL A 182 4.20 -8.11 -4.96
CA VAL A 182 3.36 -7.16 -5.67
C VAL A 182 1.91 -7.57 -5.53
N ASP A 183 1.08 -6.69 -5.01
CA ASP A 183 -0.35 -6.92 -4.87
C ASP A 183 -1.11 -6.09 -5.90
N PHE A 184 -2.03 -6.71 -6.62
CA PHE A 184 -2.91 -5.99 -7.53
C PHE A 184 -4.33 -6.55 -7.53
N ILE A 185 -5.27 -5.70 -7.90
CA ILE A 185 -6.66 -6.04 -8.11
C ILE A 185 -6.85 -6.14 -9.63
N PRO A 186 -7.27 -7.30 -10.17
CA PRO A 186 -7.51 -7.42 -11.60
C PRO A 186 -8.59 -6.44 -12.06
N ALA A 187 -8.35 -5.76 -13.18
CA ALA A 187 -9.37 -4.96 -13.85
C ALA A 187 -10.49 -5.89 -14.33
N LYS A 188 -11.75 -5.42 -14.18
CA LYS A 188 -12.91 -6.11 -14.74
C LYS A 188 -13.01 -5.87 -16.23
#